data_06b51a6335a7aa94c219cdf2f8bc0000
#
_entry.id   06b51a6335a7aa94c219cdf2f8bc0000
#
_cell.length_a   1.000
_cell.length_b   1.000
_cell.length_c   1.000
_cell.angle_alpha   90.00
_cell.angle_beta   90.00
_cell.angle_gamma   90.00
#
_symmetry.space_group_name_H-M   'P 1'
#
loop_
_entity.id
_entity.type
_entity.pdbx_description
1 polymer ?
#
loop_
_entity_poly.entity_id
_entity_poly.type
_entity_poly.pdbx_seq_one_letter_code
_entity_poly.pdbx_strand_id
1 'polypeptide(L)'
;MIYEIRTYTVPPRGVPEYYDKFGEIFERRQAITRMVGMFHADFGQLNRIMHIWEYENAAHREETRRAVAEHEWWPPPTGHLLRKQITKIVMPPAFRPEPRLGEYGSVYEFRTYTLFPGKLGEMAEKWTPNIAAREELSPLSAVFMTESGELNQWI
;
A
#
# COMPACT_ATOMS: atom_id res chain seq x y z
N MET A 1 -14.29 -0.86 2.66
CA MET A 1 -13.08 -0.25 2.09
C MET A 1 -12.15 -1.31 1.53
N ILE A 2 -11.48 -1.03 0.42
CA ILE A 2 -10.36 -1.81 -0.13
C ILE A 2 -9.14 -0.91 -0.25
N TYR A 3 -7.98 -1.52 -0.27
CA TYR A 3 -6.71 -0.81 -0.48
C TYR A 3 -5.96 -1.42 -1.65
N GLU A 4 -5.31 -0.57 -2.44
CA GLU A 4 -4.43 -1.00 -3.52
C GLU A 4 -2.98 -0.75 -3.10
N ILE A 5 -2.23 -1.83 -2.91
CA ILE A 5 -0.78 -1.77 -2.70
C ILE A 5 -0.11 -1.86 -4.07
N ARG A 6 0.56 -0.80 -4.48
CA ARG A 6 1.32 -0.74 -5.73
C ARG A 6 2.80 -0.70 -5.41
N THR A 7 3.55 -1.65 -5.96
CA THR A 7 5.01 -1.70 -5.80
C THR A 7 5.68 -1.49 -7.15
N TYR A 8 6.60 -0.55 -7.19
CA TYR A 8 7.40 -0.22 -8.35
C TYR A 8 8.86 -0.59 -8.10
N THR A 9 9.52 -1.22 -9.07
CA THR A 9 10.96 -1.37 -9.07
C THR A 9 11.55 -0.32 -10.00
N VAL A 10 12.52 0.44 -9.50
CA VAL A 10 13.23 1.50 -10.24
C VAL A 10 14.72 1.15 -10.35
N PRO A 11 15.50 1.77 -11.25
CA PRO A 11 16.93 1.55 -11.30
C PRO A 11 17.63 2.07 -10.03
N PRO A 12 18.87 1.64 -9.76
CA PRO A 12 19.69 2.26 -8.71
C PRO A 12 19.71 3.78 -8.84
N ARG A 13 19.54 4.49 -7.73
CA ARG A 13 19.39 5.96 -7.65
C ARG A 13 18.11 6.54 -8.26
N GLY A 14 17.17 5.71 -8.74
CA GLY A 14 15.91 6.19 -9.31
C GLY A 14 14.87 6.62 -8.28
N VAL A 15 15.05 6.28 -7.00
CA VAL A 15 14.09 6.64 -5.95
C VAL A 15 13.96 8.15 -5.77
N PRO A 16 15.03 8.94 -5.61
CA PRO A 16 14.92 10.39 -5.46
C PRO A 16 14.20 11.05 -6.65
N GLU A 17 14.60 10.73 -7.87
CA GLU A 17 13.97 11.28 -9.07
C GLU A 17 12.47 10.92 -9.15
N TYR A 18 12.11 9.69 -8.77
CA TYR A 18 10.71 9.29 -8.71
C TYR A 18 9.91 10.14 -7.71
N TYR A 19 10.48 10.38 -6.51
CA TYR A 19 9.83 11.19 -5.48
C TYR A 19 9.66 12.64 -5.94
N ASP A 20 10.68 13.23 -6.54
CA ASP A 20 10.61 14.61 -7.08
C ASP A 20 9.46 14.72 -8.10
N LYS A 21 9.45 13.85 -9.10
CA LYS A 21 8.43 13.85 -10.16
C LYS A 21 7.02 13.54 -9.65
N PHE A 22 6.90 12.63 -8.72
CA PHE A 22 5.61 12.30 -8.12
C PHE A 22 5.13 13.43 -7.20
N GLY A 23 6.05 14.07 -6.48
CA GLY A 23 5.78 15.22 -5.61
C GLY A 23 5.13 16.38 -6.34
N GLU A 24 5.54 16.66 -7.60
CA GLU A 24 4.97 17.71 -8.44
C GLU A 24 3.44 17.58 -8.66
N ILE A 25 2.92 16.34 -8.57
CA ILE A 25 1.51 16.04 -8.84
C ILE A 25 0.76 15.52 -7.60
N PHE A 26 1.44 15.33 -6.48
CA PHE A 26 0.92 14.64 -5.30
C PHE A 26 -0.39 15.23 -4.80
N GLU A 27 -0.43 16.55 -4.56
CA GLU A 27 -1.62 17.24 -4.04
C GLU A 27 -2.84 17.05 -4.95
N ARG A 28 -2.65 17.18 -6.27
CA ARG A 28 -3.71 16.97 -7.25
C ARG A 28 -4.21 15.54 -7.24
N ARG A 29 -3.29 14.59 -7.14
CA ARG A 29 -3.63 13.16 -7.13
C ARG A 29 -4.33 12.75 -5.84
N GLN A 30 -3.88 13.26 -4.71
CA GLN A 30 -4.47 12.98 -3.39
C GLN A 30 -5.86 13.60 -3.23
N ALA A 31 -6.14 14.73 -3.87
CA ALA A 31 -7.46 15.34 -3.89
C ALA A 31 -8.55 14.45 -4.55
N ILE A 32 -8.15 13.53 -5.45
CA ILE A 32 -9.09 12.62 -6.11
C ILE A 32 -9.25 11.32 -5.31
N THR A 33 -8.16 10.78 -4.77
CA THR A 33 -8.16 9.56 -3.97
C THR A 33 -7.04 9.60 -2.95
N ARG A 34 -7.40 9.28 -1.70
CA ARG A 34 -6.49 9.30 -0.57
C ARG A 34 -5.36 8.29 -0.73
N MET A 35 -4.13 8.77 -0.59
CA MET A 35 -2.95 7.95 -0.39
C MET A 35 -2.77 7.70 1.11
N VAL A 36 -2.76 6.43 1.50
CA VAL A 36 -2.53 6.00 2.89
C VAL A 36 -1.06 6.10 3.27
N GLY A 37 -0.18 5.82 2.32
CA GLY A 37 1.26 5.94 2.52
C GLY A 37 2.07 5.73 1.25
N MET A 38 3.27 6.30 1.26
CA MET A 38 4.29 6.12 0.24
C MET A 38 5.61 5.81 0.94
N PHE A 39 6.25 4.74 0.53
CA PHE A 39 7.45 4.19 1.16
C PHE A 39 8.48 3.81 0.12
N HIS A 40 9.74 3.75 0.50
CA HIS A 40 10.79 3.12 -0.28
C HIS A 40 11.56 2.10 0.57
N ALA A 41 12.18 1.14 -0.09
CA ALA A 41 12.87 0.06 0.60
C ALA A 41 14.31 0.46 0.95
N ASP A 42 14.61 0.48 2.25
CA ASP A 42 15.96 0.58 2.80
C ASP A 42 16.56 -0.81 3.05
N PHE A 43 15.71 -1.81 3.25
CA PHE A 43 16.09 -3.21 3.52
C PHE A 43 15.32 -4.17 2.64
N GLY A 44 15.84 -5.37 2.47
CA GLY A 44 15.24 -6.40 1.62
C GLY A 44 15.52 -6.15 0.15
N GLN A 45 14.48 -6.14 -0.68
CA GLN A 45 14.63 -5.85 -2.10
C GLN A 45 14.70 -4.34 -2.32
N LEU A 46 15.92 -3.83 -2.50
CA LEU A 46 16.19 -2.42 -2.71
C LEU A 46 15.59 -1.86 -4.01
N ASN A 47 15.65 -0.54 -4.16
CA ASN A 47 15.13 0.19 -5.32
C ASN A 47 13.64 -0.05 -5.58
N ARG A 48 12.88 -0.23 -4.51
CA ARG A 48 11.42 -0.36 -4.55
C ARG A 48 10.75 0.85 -3.93
N ILE A 49 9.64 1.24 -4.55
CA ILE A 49 8.72 2.25 -4.04
C ILE A 49 7.38 1.57 -3.88
N MET A 50 6.70 1.83 -2.78
CA MET A 50 5.37 1.30 -2.49
C MET A 50 4.40 2.44 -2.25
N HIS A 51 3.24 2.41 -2.92
CA HIS A 51 2.11 3.26 -2.67
C HIS A 51 0.95 2.44 -2.12
N ILE A 52 0.23 2.98 -1.16
CA ILE A 52 -1.01 2.39 -0.65
C ILE A 52 -2.14 3.40 -0.89
N TRP A 53 -3.11 3.03 -1.71
CA TRP A 53 -4.26 3.83 -2.08
C TRP A 53 -5.54 3.26 -1.49
N GLU A 54 -6.43 4.14 -1.04
CA GLU A 54 -7.71 3.79 -0.45
C GLU A 54 -8.84 3.94 -1.48
N TYR A 55 -9.76 2.97 -1.50
CA TYR A 55 -10.97 3.02 -2.31
C TYR A 55 -12.14 2.42 -1.54
N GLU A 56 -13.35 2.91 -1.79
CA GLU A 56 -14.55 2.35 -1.17
C GLU A 56 -14.77 0.88 -1.57
N ASN A 57 -14.60 0.62 -2.87
CA ASN A 57 -14.76 -0.71 -3.48
C ASN A 57 -14.09 -0.77 -4.86
N ALA A 58 -14.21 -1.90 -5.55
CA ALA A 58 -13.59 -2.10 -6.85
C ALA A 58 -14.17 -1.19 -7.95
N ALA A 59 -15.47 -0.89 -7.92
CA ALA A 59 -16.11 0.00 -8.88
C ALA A 59 -15.61 1.44 -8.71
N HIS A 60 -15.56 1.94 -7.47
CA HIS A 60 -14.99 3.26 -7.17
C HIS A 60 -13.51 3.35 -7.59
N ARG A 61 -12.74 2.27 -7.39
CA ARG A 61 -11.34 2.22 -7.87
C ARG A 61 -11.26 2.37 -9.40
N GLU A 62 -12.11 1.65 -10.14
CA GLU A 62 -12.13 1.71 -11.60
C GLU A 62 -12.52 3.10 -12.10
N GLU A 63 -13.59 3.68 -11.56
CA GLU A 63 -14.06 5.02 -11.88
C GLU A 63 -12.98 6.07 -11.59
N THR A 64 -12.39 6.05 -10.42
CA THR A 64 -11.32 6.95 -10.00
C THR A 64 -10.11 6.86 -10.94
N ARG A 65 -9.71 5.66 -11.32
CA ARG A 65 -8.58 5.46 -12.24
C ARG A 65 -8.86 5.98 -13.63
N ARG A 66 -10.11 5.85 -14.11
CA ARG A 66 -10.56 6.41 -15.37
C ARG A 66 -10.51 7.93 -15.32
N ALA A 67 -11.10 8.55 -14.30
CA ALA A 67 -11.10 9.99 -14.11
C ALA A 67 -9.68 10.57 -14.04
N VAL A 68 -8.80 9.94 -13.30
CA VAL A 68 -7.39 10.37 -13.21
C VAL A 68 -6.68 10.33 -14.57
N ALA A 69 -6.97 9.31 -15.39
CA ALA A 69 -6.33 9.15 -16.70
C ALA A 69 -6.72 10.23 -17.73
N GLU A 70 -7.82 10.97 -17.49
CA GLU A 70 -8.26 12.08 -18.35
C GLU A 70 -7.46 13.37 -18.14
N HIS A 71 -6.65 13.44 -17.07
CA HIS A 71 -5.86 14.62 -16.75
C HIS A 71 -4.50 14.61 -17.47
N GLU A 72 -4.13 15.71 -18.09
CA GLU A 72 -2.86 15.89 -18.80
C GLU A 72 -1.62 15.73 -17.89
N TRP A 73 -1.77 16.03 -16.60
CA TRP A 73 -0.68 15.86 -15.63
C TRP A 73 -0.48 14.40 -15.16
N TRP A 74 -1.33 13.47 -15.61
CA TRP A 74 -1.24 12.07 -15.27
C TRP A 74 -0.96 11.20 -16.49
N PRO A 75 -0.08 10.18 -16.41
CA PRO A 75 0.78 9.87 -15.28
C PRO A 75 1.96 10.86 -15.14
N PRO A 76 2.61 10.95 -13.96
CA PRO A 76 3.84 11.72 -13.83
C PRO A 76 4.90 11.16 -14.79
N PRO A 77 5.87 11.97 -15.24
CA PRO A 77 6.87 11.55 -16.23
C PRO A 77 7.95 10.63 -15.62
N THR A 78 7.50 9.55 -14.97
CA THR A 78 8.34 8.54 -14.30
C THR A 78 8.48 7.24 -15.09
N GLY A 79 7.84 7.13 -16.25
CA GLY A 79 7.79 5.89 -17.03
C GLY A 79 9.17 5.30 -17.36
N HIS A 80 10.16 6.14 -17.63
CA HIS A 80 11.55 5.75 -17.88
C HIS A 80 12.26 5.12 -16.67
N LEU A 81 11.76 5.37 -15.45
CA LEU A 81 12.27 4.79 -14.21
C LEU A 81 11.67 3.43 -13.90
N LEU A 82 10.50 3.10 -14.45
CA LEU A 82 9.77 1.89 -14.06
C LEU A 82 10.35 0.65 -14.76
N ARG A 83 10.83 -0.30 -13.96
CA ARG A 83 11.34 -1.61 -14.43
C ARG A 83 10.33 -2.74 -14.20
N LYS A 84 9.58 -2.65 -13.11
CA LYS A 84 8.54 -3.61 -12.75
C LYS A 84 7.44 -2.91 -11.96
N GLN A 85 6.20 -3.31 -12.19
CA GLN A 85 5.04 -2.85 -11.45
C GLN A 85 4.24 -4.06 -10.97
N ILE A 86 3.89 -4.07 -9.70
CA ILE A 86 3.04 -5.08 -9.08
C ILE A 86 1.90 -4.35 -8.37
N THR A 87 0.70 -4.89 -8.46
CA THR A 87 -0.44 -4.41 -7.69
C THR A 87 -1.09 -5.56 -6.93
N LYS A 88 -1.58 -5.26 -5.73
CA LYS A 88 -2.41 -6.15 -4.90
C LYS A 88 -3.60 -5.36 -4.42
N ILE A 89 -4.78 -5.98 -4.46
CA ILE A 89 -5.96 -5.47 -3.77
C ILE A 89 -6.05 -6.19 -2.45
N VAL A 90 -6.20 -5.44 -1.39
CA VAL A 90 -6.21 -5.96 -0.03
C VAL A 90 -7.37 -5.38 0.77
N MET A 91 -7.82 -6.12 1.76
CA MET A 91 -8.86 -5.71 2.70
C MET A 91 -8.33 -5.78 4.13
N PRO A 92 -8.73 -4.85 5.00
CA PRO A 92 -8.36 -4.90 6.40
C PRO A 92 -9.22 -5.92 7.16
N PRO A 93 -8.69 -6.59 8.19
CA PRO A 93 -9.51 -7.39 9.10
C PRO A 93 -10.38 -6.51 10.01
N ALA A 94 -11.46 -7.09 10.55
CA ALA A 94 -12.44 -6.36 11.36
C ALA A 94 -11.84 -5.67 12.61
N PHE A 95 -10.80 -6.22 13.22
CA PHE A 95 -10.16 -5.63 14.39
C PHE A 95 -9.30 -4.40 14.07
N ARG A 96 -8.95 -4.18 12.79
CA ARG A 96 -8.21 -3.02 12.29
C ARG A 96 -8.81 -2.58 10.95
N PRO A 97 -10.03 -2.02 10.96
CA PRO A 97 -10.77 -1.72 9.71
C PRO A 97 -10.17 -0.58 8.90
N GLU A 98 -9.32 0.24 9.53
CA GLU A 98 -8.63 1.35 8.90
C GLU A 98 -7.16 1.41 9.31
N PRO A 99 -6.25 1.81 8.40
CA PRO A 99 -4.88 2.14 8.74
C PRO A 99 -4.82 3.31 9.72
N ARG A 100 -3.94 3.24 10.69
CA ARG A 100 -3.58 4.40 11.52
C ARG A 100 -2.64 5.28 10.73
N LEU A 101 -3.06 6.50 10.47
CA LEU A 101 -2.22 7.50 9.84
C LEU A 101 -1.50 8.33 10.90
N GLY A 102 -0.29 8.74 10.58
CA GLY A 102 0.53 9.57 11.46
C GLY A 102 2.02 9.25 11.33
N GLU A 103 2.83 10.05 11.97
CA GLU A 103 4.27 9.84 12.06
C GLU A 103 4.60 8.99 13.28
N TYR A 104 4.78 7.70 13.07
CA TYR A 104 5.16 6.74 14.12
C TYR A 104 6.66 6.40 14.11
N GLY A 105 7.42 7.03 13.23
CA GLY A 105 8.85 6.85 13.05
C GLY A 105 9.26 6.97 11.59
N SER A 106 10.56 6.96 11.35
CA SER A 106 11.14 7.04 10.00
C SER A 106 11.22 5.69 9.28
N VAL A 107 11.06 4.58 10.02
CA VAL A 107 11.15 3.21 9.47
C VAL A 107 9.88 2.45 9.77
N TYR A 108 9.32 1.83 8.73
CA TYR A 108 8.15 0.96 8.80
C TYR A 108 8.55 -0.43 8.32
N GLU A 109 8.16 -1.44 9.09
CA GLU A 109 8.39 -2.83 8.72
C GLU A 109 7.13 -3.41 8.09
N PHE A 110 7.23 -3.87 6.85
CA PHE A 110 6.17 -4.61 6.16
C PHE A 110 6.47 -6.11 6.23
N ARG A 111 5.65 -6.84 6.98
CA ARG A 111 5.73 -8.28 7.10
C ARG A 111 4.65 -8.93 6.26
N THR A 112 5.04 -9.79 5.34
CA THR A 112 4.10 -10.55 4.52
C THR A 112 4.23 -12.03 4.84
N TYR A 113 3.14 -12.63 5.28
CA TYR A 113 3.05 -14.06 5.56
C TYR A 113 2.14 -14.70 4.52
N THR A 114 2.61 -15.73 3.83
CA THR A 114 1.76 -16.53 2.95
C THR A 114 1.22 -17.71 3.74
N LEU A 115 -0.09 -17.78 3.85
CA LEU A 115 -0.79 -18.79 4.62
C LEU A 115 -1.32 -19.91 3.71
N PHE A 116 -1.68 -21.04 4.30
CA PHE A 116 -2.44 -22.05 3.57
C PHE A 116 -3.82 -21.50 3.17
N PRO A 117 -4.38 -21.95 2.04
CA PRO A 117 -5.70 -21.55 1.60
C PRO A 117 -6.76 -21.67 2.70
N GLY A 118 -7.62 -20.67 2.84
CA GLY A 118 -8.69 -20.63 3.85
C GLY A 118 -8.24 -20.24 5.26
N LYS A 119 -6.96 -19.92 5.50
CA LYS A 119 -6.43 -19.64 6.86
C LYS A 119 -6.42 -18.15 7.24
N LEU A 120 -6.80 -17.25 6.36
CA LEU A 120 -6.82 -15.80 6.67
C LEU A 120 -7.79 -15.47 7.82
N GLY A 121 -9.00 -16.08 7.84
CA GLY A 121 -9.96 -15.89 8.93
C GLY A 121 -9.44 -16.40 10.27
N GLU A 122 -8.87 -17.60 10.31
CA GLU A 122 -8.23 -18.16 11.51
C GLU A 122 -7.11 -17.28 12.04
N MET A 123 -6.32 -16.68 11.15
CA MET A 123 -5.26 -15.73 11.53
C MET A 123 -5.85 -14.48 12.18
N ALA A 124 -6.92 -13.92 11.59
CA ALA A 124 -7.61 -12.76 12.16
C ALA A 124 -8.19 -13.06 13.55
N GLU A 125 -8.82 -14.22 13.73
CA GLU A 125 -9.34 -14.66 15.03
C GLU A 125 -8.24 -14.77 16.09
N LYS A 126 -7.09 -15.32 15.74
CA LYS A 126 -5.93 -15.45 16.65
C LYS A 126 -5.29 -14.11 17.00
N TRP A 127 -5.31 -13.16 16.06
CA TRP A 127 -4.72 -11.84 16.29
C TRP A 127 -5.62 -10.95 17.16
N THR A 128 -6.92 -11.02 16.98
CA THR A 128 -7.90 -10.14 17.65
C THR A 128 -7.68 -10.01 19.16
N PRO A 129 -7.56 -11.08 19.97
CA PRO A 129 -7.37 -10.95 21.41
C PRO A 129 -5.97 -10.46 21.81
N ASN A 130 -4.99 -10.54 20.92
CA ASN A 130 -3.59 -10.25 21.23
C ASN A 130 -3.14 -8.88 20.72
N ILE A 131 -4.00 -8.15 19.99
CA ILE A 131 -3.60 -6.92 19.31
C ILE A 131 -3.21 -5.81 20.29
N ALA A 132 -3.94 -5.65 21.39
CA ALA A 132 -3.68 -4.63 22.40
C ALA A 132 -2.29 -4.82 23.02
N ALA A 133 -1.98 -6.01 23.50
CA ALA A 133 -0.68 -6.32 24.09
C ALA A 133 0.48 -6.20 23.07
N ARG A 134 0.22 -6.54 21.82
CA ARG A 134 1.20 -6.36 20.74
C ARG A 134 1.50 -4.88 20.48
N GLU A 135 0.49 -4.01 20.54
CA GLU A 135 0.64 -2.57 20.31
C GLU A 135 1.37 -1.84 21.43
N GLU A 136 1.38 -2.38 22.66
CA GLU A 136 2.23 -1.89 23.76
C GLU A 136 3.73 -2.00 23.44
N LEU A 137 4.11 -2.99 22.64
CA LEU A 137 5.51 -3.22 22.24
C LEU A 137 5.94 -2.38 21.05
N SER A 138 5.04 -2.14 20.09
CA SER A 138 5.32 -1.38 18.89
C SER A 138 4.02 -0.98 18.20
N PRO A 139 3.88 0.24 17.70
CA PRO A 139 2.70 0.67 16.97
C PRO A 139 2.40 -0.25 15.77
N LEU A 140 1.13 -0.55 15.56
CA LEU A 140 0.62 -1.26 14.39
C LEU A 140 -0.16 -0.30 13.51
N SER A 141 0.40 0.08 12.37
CA SER A 141 -0.24 1.04 11.46
C SER A 141 -1.38 0.43 10.68
N ALA A 142 -1.18 -0.77 10.13
CA ALA A 142 -2.19 -1.45 9.32
C ALA A 142 -2.04 -2.97 9.40
N VAL A 143 -3.11 -3.66 9.03
CA VAL A 143 -3.11 -5.10 8.71
C VAL A 143 -3.97 -5.28 7.48
N PHE A 144 -3.50 -6.11 6.56
CA PHE A 144 -4.22 -6.38 5.32
C PHE A 144 -4.25 -7.87 4.98
N MET A 145 -5.33 -8.28 4.34
CA MET A 145 -5.52 -9.60 3.74
C MET A 145 -5.66 -9.44 2.24
N THR A 146 -4.95 -10.24 1.45
CA THR A 146 -5.03 -10.14 -0.01
C THR A 146 -6.37 -10.66 -0.54
N GLU A 147 -6.99 -9.84 -1.40
CA GLU A 147 -8.21 -10.17 -2.16
C GLU A 147 -7.87 -10.51 -3.61
N SER A 148 -6.90 -9.80 -4.19
CA SER A 148 -6.46 -10.01 -5.57
C SER A 148 -4.96 -9.78 -5.71
N GLY A 149 -4.33 -10.49 -6.64
CA GLY A 149 -2.90 -10.60 -6.80
C GLY A 149 -2.41 -11.93 -6.24
N GLU A 150 -1.31 -11.94 -5.50
CA GLU A 150 -0.84 -13.13 -4.79
C GLU A 150 -1.72 -13.39 -3.57
N LEU A 151 -2.50 -14.48 -3.62
CA LEU A 151 -3.53 -14.80 -2.63
C LEU A 151 -2.95 -15.34 -1.31
N ASN A 152 -3.83 -15.43 -0.30
CA ASN A 152 -3.56 -15.98 1.02
C ASN A 152 -2.46 -15.25 1.79
N GLN A 153 -2.24 -13.97 1.49
CA GLN A 153 -1.26 -13.18 2.22
C GLN A 153 -1.91 -12.36 3.33
N TRP A 154 -1.22 -12.37 4.46
CA TRP A 154 -1.40 -11.50 5.60
C TRP A 154 -0.24 -10.51 5.64
N ILE A 155 -0.55 -9.22 5.54
CA ILE A 155 0.44 -8.16 5.42
C ILE A 155 0.32 -7.20 6.60
#